data_bdfe197cfd8d4e22ce81ee03641497be
#
_entry.id   bdfe197cfd8d4e22ce81ee03641497be
#
_cell.length_a   1.000
_cell.length_b   1.000
_cell.length_c   1.000
_cell.angle_alpha   90.00
_cell.angle_beta   90.00
_cell.angle_gamma   90.00
#
_symmetry.space_group_name_H-M   'P 1'
#
loop_
_entity.id
_entity.type
_entity.pdbx_description
1 polymer ?
#
loop_
_entity_poly.entity_id
_entity_poly.type
_entity_poly.pdbx_seq_one_letter_code
_entity_poly.pdbx_strand_id
1 'polypeptide(L)'
;SPQSLAQGPRFEDWKVIKSQHLVSGKINKRGDKISVEFRLYDVFAQKELIGKKYETTEKNWRRVSHIISDAIFSRLTGDSGYFDTRIVYVAETGPKDNKQKRLAIMDQDQANHRFLTDGSYLVLTPLFSPNSQKITYMSYIKRNNPRVFIFDIETGRQEIVGDFPGMTFAPRFSPDG
;
A
#
# COMPACT_ATOMS: atom_id res chain seq x y z
N SER A 1 33.96 -8.83 -0.42
CA SER A 1 33.58 -9.15 0.97
C SER A 1 32.45 -8.26 1.36
N PRO A 2 31.39 -8.75 2.03
CA PRO A 2 30.35 -7.88 2.55
C PRO A 2 30.97 -6.95 3.61
N GLN A 3 31.06 -5.67 3.28
CA GLN A 3 31.49 -4.66 4.24
C GLN A 3 30.46 -4.61 5.37
N SER A 4 30.92 -4.58 6.62
CA SER A 4 30.00 -4.41 7.73
C SER A 4 29.36 -3.02 7.65
N LEU A 5 28.05 -2.90 7.91
CA LEU A 5 27.35 -1.60 8.00
C LEU A 5 28.06 -0.63 8.98
N ALA A 6 28.84 -1.16 9.93
CA ALA A 6 29.57 -0.36 10.90
C ALA A 6 30.76 0.40 10.30
N GLN A 7 31.35 -0.10 9.20
CA GLN A 7 32.53 0.53 8.56
C GLN A 7 32.17 1.54 7.47
N GLY A 8 30.88 1.63 7.11
CA GLY A 8 30.42 2.47 6.00
C GLY A 8 30.89 1.97 4.62
N PRO A 9 30.37 2.56 3.54
CA PRO A 9 30.77 2.22 2.18
C PRO A 9 32.08 2.91 1.79
N ARG A 10 32.81 2.28 0.86
CA ARG A 10 33.95 2.95 0.19
C ARG A 10 33.39 3.89 -0.88
N PHE A 11 33.19 5.15 -0.54
CA PHE A 11 32.55 6.13 -1.41
C PHE A 11 33.27 6.34 -2.75
N GLU A 12 34.58 6.20 -2.78
CA GLU A 12 35.38 6.38 -4.01
C GLU A 12 35.01 5.40 -5.10
N ASP A 13 34.69 4.13 -4.74
CA ASP A 13 34.26 3.11 -5.70
C ASP A 13 32.96 3.53 -6.40
N TRP A 14 32.04 4.17 -5.66
CA TRP A 14 30.75 4.62 -6.15
C TRP A 14 30.81 5.93 -6.93
N LYS A 15 31.77 6.81 -6.62
CA LYS A 15 32.03 8.03 -7.39
C LYS A 15 32.49 7.71 -8.80
N VAL A 16 33.30 6.67 -8.99
CA VAL A 16 33.79 6.25 -10.32
C VAL A 16 32.65 5.98 -11.27
N ILE A 17 31.57 5.35 -10.81
CA ILE A 17 30.36 5.08 -11.61
C ILE A 17 29.35 6.22 -11.57
N LYS A 18 29.72 7.39 -11.01
CA LYS A 18 28.88 8.59 -10.89
C LYS A 18 27.56 8.36 -10.16
N SER A 19 27.51 7.43 -9.20
CA SER A 19 26.36 7.23 -8.33
C SER A 19 26.22 8.41 -7.38
N GLN A 20 25.06 9.05 -7.35
CA GLN A 20 24.77 10.15 -6.42
C GLN A 20 24.42 9.64 -5.02
N HIS A 21 23.65 8.57 -4.95
CA HIS A 21 23.16 8.00 -3.70
C HIS A 21 23.43 6.50 -3.65
N LEU A 22 23.63 6.01 -2.45
CA LEU A 22 23.85 4.59 -2.19
C LEU A 22 22.94 4.13 -1.06
N VAL A 23 22.21 3.03 -1.30
CA VAL A 23 21.48 2.31 -0.25
C VAL A 23 22.25 1.06 0.12
N SER A 24 22.53 0.90 1.40
CA SER A 24 23.13 -0.30 1.97
C SER A 24 22.24 -0.84 3.07
N GLY A 25 22.17 -2.16 3.23
CA GLY A 25 21.32 -2.75 4.24
C GLY A 25 21.78 -4.12 4.72
N LYS A 26 21.19 -4.56 5.81
CA LYS A 26 21.40 -5.87 6.40
C LYS A 26 20.06 -6.48 6.81
N ILE A 27 19.88 -7.74 6.46
CA ILE A 27 18.71 -8.52 6.85
C ILE A 27 19.16 -9.65 7.77
N ASN A 28 18.55 -9.75 8.95
CA ASN A 28 18.76 -10.85 9.86
C ASN A 28 17.40 -11.56 10.08
N LYS A 29 17.38 -12.86 9.85
CA LYS A 29 16.22 -13.72 10.12
C LYS A 29 16.51 -14.62 11.30
N ARG A 30 15.57 -14.67 12.28
CA ARG A 30 15.58 -15.59 13.42
C ARG A 30 14.20 -16.19 13.58
N GLY A 31 14.02 -17.43 13.13
CA GLY A 31 12.69 -18.05 13.05
C GLY A 31 11.79 -17.23 12.12
N ASP A 32 10.61 -16.84 12.59
CA ASP A 32 9.63 -16.02 11.86
C ASP A 32 9.90 -14.50 11.92
N LYS A 33 10.85 -14.09 12.78
CA LYS A 33 11.21 -12.66 12.93
C LYS A 33 12.30 -12.25 11.94
N ILE A 34 12.07 -11.13 11.28
CA ILE A 34 13.02 -10.50 10.37
C ILE A 34 13.33 -9.10 10.89
N SER A 35 14.64 -8.80 11.01
CA SER A 35 15.14 -7.46 11.27
C SER A 35 15.82 -6.93 10.02
N VAL A 36 15.36 -5.78 9.52
CA VAL A 36 15.91 -5.09 8.35
C VAL A 36 16.49 -3.77 8.80
N GLU A 37 17.78 -3.60 8.59
CA GLU A 37 18.48 -2.31 8.79
C GLU A 37 18.90 -1.79 7.44
N PHE A 38 18.67 -0.49 7.17
CA PHE A 38 19.15 0.15 5.95
C PHE A 38 19.72 1.53 6.26
N ARG A 39 20.61 1.97 5.38
CA ARG A 39 21.22 3.30 5.38
C ARG A 39 21.26 3.85 3.97
N LEU A 40 20.91 5.11 3.84
CA LEU A 40 21.02 5.88 2.61
C LEU A 40 22.17 6.88 2.78
N TYR A 41 23.04 6.94 1.78
CA TYR A 41 24.19 7.84 1.77
C TYR A 41 24.15 8.77 0.56
N ASP A 42 24.63 10.00 0.76
CA ASP A 42 25.11 10.84 -0.33
C ASP A 42 26.57 10.47 -0.61
N VAL A 43 26.83 10.01 -1.82
CA VAL A 43 28.14 9.49 -2.22
C VAL A 43 29.18 10.61 -2.36
N PHE A 44 28.76 11.76 -2.90
CA PHE A 44 29.67 12.89 -3.11
C PHE A 44 29.98 13.63 -1.81
N ALA A 45 28.96 13.85 -0.99
CA ALA A 45 29.13 14.44 0.34
C ALA A 45 29.72 13.45 1.37
N GLN A 46 29.80 12.15 1.03
CA GLN A 46 30.30 11.08 1.91
C GLN A 46 29.56 11.02 3.25
N LYS A 47 28.26 11.28 3.22
CA LYS A 47 27.43 11.45 4.42
C LYS A 47 26.24 10.50 4.42
N GLU A 48 25.94 9.94 5.60
CA GLU A 48 24.69 9.24 5.83
C GLU A 48 23.53 10.26 5.88
N LEU A 49 22.52 10.04 5.04
CA LEU A 49 21.32 10.86 4.97
C LEU A 49 20.21 10.35 5.90
N ILE A 50 20.11 9.03 6.04
CA ILE A 50 19.12 8.34 6.88
C ILE A 50 19.60 6.93 7.19
N GLY A 51 19.41 6.49 8.42
CA GLY A 51 19.57 5.11 8.86
C GLY A 51 18.37 4.69 9.71
N LYS A 52 17.75 3.58 9.38
CA LYS A 52 16.62 3.03 10.12
C LYS A 52 16.68 1.51 10.22
N LYS A 53 16.08 1.00 11.30
CA LYS A 53 15.91 -0.44 11.55
C LYS A 53 14.42 -0.72 11.75
N TYR A 54 13.95 -1.79 11.11
CA TYR A 54 12.59 -2.31 11.24
C TYR A 54 12.61 -3.76 11.72
N GLU A 55 11.62 -4.12 12.50
CA GLU A 55 11.37 -5.50 12.91
C GLU A 55 10.02 -5.93 12.37
N THR A 56 9.95 -7.13 11.78
CA THR A 56 8.75 -7.65 11.13
C THR A 56 8.74 -9.17 11.16
N THR A 57 7.70 -9.75 10.59
CA THR A 57 7.62 -11.19 10.33
C THR A 57 7.78 -11.48 8.84
N GLU A 58 8.03 -12.76 8.51
CA GLU A 58 8.16 -13.19 7.12
C GLU A 58 6.94 -12.83 6.26
N LYS A 59 5.75 -12.81 6.82
CA LYS A 59 4.52 -12.44 6.10
C LYS A 59 4.47 -10.97 5.70
N ASN A 60 5.14 -10.09 6.43
CA ASN A 60 5.03 -8.64 6.28
C ASN A 60 6.27 -8.00 5.63
N TRP A 61 7.21 -8.79 5.10
CA TRP A 61 8.46 -8.26 4.53
C TRP A 61 8.22 -7.23 3.41
N ARG A 62 7.19 -7.47 2.57
CA ARG A 62 6.85 -6.58 1.45
C ARG A 62 6.44 -5.20 1.94
N ARG A 63 5.60 -5.12 2.95
CA ARG A 63 5.20 -3.84 3.55
C ARG A 63 6.39 -3.08 4.11
N VAL A 64 7.33 -3.76 4.77
CA VAL A 64 8.55 -3.12 5.25
C VAL A 64 9.41 -2.60 4.09
N SER A 65 9.48 -3.32 2.97
CA SER A 65 10.16 -2.84 1.76
C SER A 65 9.53 -1.56 1.22
N HIS A 66 8.19 -1.47 1.18
CA HIS A 66 7.47 -0.25 0.78
C HIS A 66 7.73 0.92 1.74
N ILE A 67 7.69 0.69 3.06
CA ILE A 67 8.00 1.72 4.07
C ILE A 67 9.45 2.22 3.93
N ILE A 68 10.40 1.34 3.62
CA ILE A 68 11.79 1.72 3.33
C ILE A 68 11.85 2.58 2.06
N SER A 69 11.14 2.18 1.00
CA SER A 69 11.07 2.96 -0.24
C SER A 69 10.48 4.35 -0.02
N ASP A 70 9.41 4.46 0.79
CA ASP A 70 8.84 5.74 1.19
C ASP A 70 9.84 6.62 1.95
N ALA A 71 10.57 6.03 2.90
CA ALA A 71 11.56 6.75 3.68
C ALA A 71 12.72 7.27 2.80
N ILE A 72 13.17 6.48 1.83
CA ILE A 72 14.20 6.87 0.86
C ILE A 72 13.67 7.99 -0.05
N PHE A 73 12.48 7.77 -0.65
CA PHE A 73 11.85 8.74 -1.54
C PHE A 73 11.66 10.09 -0.85
N SER A 74 11.03 10.10 0.32
CA SER A 74 10.80 11.33 1.08
C SER A 74 12.09 12.06 1.45
N ARG A 75 13.15 11.30 1.75
CA ARG A 75 14.46 11.90 2.09
C ARG A 75 15.13 12.55 0.88
N LEU A 76 14.94 12.01 -0.31
CA LEU A 76 15.56 12.49 -1.53
C LEU A 76 14.78 13.61 -2.22
N THR A 77 13.46 13.55 -2.16
CA THR A 77 12.57 14.50 -2.88
C THR A 77 11.98 15.57 -2.00
N GLY A 78 11.84 15.32 -0.70
CA GLY A 78 11.08 16.16 0.23
C GLY A 78 9.57 15.87 0.22
N ASP A 79 9.08 15.07 -0.72
CA ASP A 79 7.65 14.72 -0.85
C ASP A 79 7.29 13.48 -0.03
N SER A 80 6.02 13.29 0.26
CA SER A 80 5.52 12.08 0.91
C SER A 80 5.67 10.87 0.00
N GLY A 81 6.16 9.74 0.54
CA GLY A 81 6.19 8.47 -0.17
C GLY A 81 4.78 7.92 -0.44
N TYR A 82 4.66 7.06 -1.44
CA TYR A 82 3.40 6.43 -1.86
C TYR A 82 3.52 4.92 -2.11
N PHE A 83 4.67 4.32 -1.75
CA PHE A 83 4.92 2.89 -1.99
C PHE A 83 4.13 1.99 -1.03
N ASP A 84 3.90 2.41 0.23
CA ASP A 84 3.04 1.68 1.19
C ASP A 84 1.57 2.07 1.02
N THR A 85 1.08 2.04 -0.23
CA THR A 85 -0.32 2.33 -0.57
C THR A 85 -1.01 1.11 -1.18
N ARG A 86 -2.33 1.13 -1.17
CA ARG A 86 -3.17 0.09 -1.75
C ARG A 86 -4.16 0.68 -2.74
N ILE A 87 -4.52 -0.14 -3.72
CA ILE A 87 -5.49 0.20 -4.76
C ILE A 87 -6.76 -0.60 -4.48
N VAL A 88 -7.89 0.10 -4.38
CA VAL A 88 -9.21 -0.52 -4.39
C VAL A 88 -9.85 -0.30 -5.75
N TYR A 89 -10.47 -1.32 -6.32
CA TYR A 89 -11.07 -1.25 -7.65
C TYR A 89 -12.18 -2.27 -7.83
N VAL A 90 -12.95 -2.12 -8.91
CA VAL A 90 -13.94 -3.10 -9.32
C VAL A 90 -13.30 -4.04 -10.35
N ALA A 91 -13.11 -5.28 -9.97
CA ALA A 91 -12.64 -6.33 -10.88
C ALA A 91 -13.83 -6.91 -11.66
N GLU A 92 -13.71 -6.94 -12.98
CA GLU A 92 -14.68 -7.59 -13.85
C GLU A 92 -14.12 -8.95 -14.32
N THR A 93 -14.91 -9.99 -14.18
CA THR A 93 -14.59 -11.34 -14.62
C THR A 93 -15.80 -11.98 -15.32
N GLY A 94 -15.56 -13.05 -16.09
CA GLY A 94 -16.62 -13.77 -16.79
C GLY A 94 -16.80 -13.36 -18.25
N PRO A 95 -17.69 -14.04 -19.00
CA PRO A 95 -17.96 -13.80 -20.41
C PRO A 95 -18.58 -12.42 -20.63
N LYS A 96 -18.49 -11.89 -21.87
CA LYS A 96 -18.91 -10.54 -22.23
C LYS A 96 -20.36 -10.24 -21.83
N ASP A 97 -21.23 -11.24 -21.95
CA ASP A 97 -22.69 -11.09 -21.71
C ASP A 97 -23.09 -11.40 -20.26
N ASN A 98 -22.16 -11.89 -19.44
CA ASN A 98 -22.42 -12.19 -18.02
C ASN A 98 -21.20 -11.87 -17.18
N LYS A 99 -20.87 -10.60 -17.10
CA LYS A 99 -19.75 -10.10 -16.30
C LYS A 99 -20.10 -10.03 -14.82
N GLN A 100 -19.30 -10.64 -14.02
CA GLN A 100 -19.34 -10.52 -12.57
C GLN A 100 -18.42 -9.39 -12.11
N LYS A 101 -18.94 -8.46 -11.32
CA LYS A 101 -18.19 -7.35 -10.76
C LYS A 101 -17.97 -7.56 -9.27
N ARG A 102 -16.71 -7.52 -8.84
CA ARG A 102 -16.32 -7.71 -7.44
C ARG A 102 -15.45 -6.56 -6.96
N LEU A 103 -15.68 -6.12 -5.74
CA LEU A 103 -14.76 -5.22 -5.08
C LEU A 103 -13.46 -5.97 -4.79
N ALA A 104 -12.33 -5.39 -5.18
CA ALA A 104 -11.01 -5.99 -5.00
C ALA A 104 -10.02 -4.96 -4.45
N ILE A 105 -9.00 -5.46 -3.78
CA ILE A 105 -7.90 -4.66 -3.24
C ILE A 105 -6.56 -5.35 -3.56
N MET A 106 -5.53 -4.55 -3.78
CA MET A 106 -4.16 -5.01 -3.95
C MET A 106 -3.19 -3.92 -3.47
N ASP A 107 -1.93 -4.29 -3.22
CA ASP A 107 -0.86 -3.32 -3.04
C ASP A 107 -0.59 -2.60 -4.38
N GLN A 108 0.07 -1.45 -4.32
CA GLN A 108 0.33 -0.64 -5.52
C GLN A 108 1.21 -1.38 -6.55
N ASP A 109 1.99 -2.38 -6.12
CA ASP A 109 2.82 -3.24 -6.96
C ASP A 109 2.10 -4.52 -7.43
N GLN A 110 0.76 -4.55 -7.34
CA GLN A 110 -0.15 -5.64 -7.71
C GLN A 110 -0.06 -6.89 -6.82
N ALA A 111 0.75 -6.88 -5.78
CA ALA A 111 0.80 -7.98 -4.81
C ALA A 111 -0.41 -7.96 -3.87
N ASN A 112 -0.58 -9.05 -3.11
CA ASN A 112 -1.62 -9.21 -2.09
C ASN A 112 -3.05 -8.98 -2.61
N HIS A 113 -3.27 -9.25 -3.90
CA HIS A 113 -4.60 -9.16 -4.51
C HIS A 113 -5.60 -10.07 -3.78
N ARG A 114 -6.74 -9.50 -3.43
CA ARG A 114 -7.88 -10.26 -2.90
C ARG A 114 -9.21 -9.60 -3.23
N PHE A 115 -10.24 -10.41 -3.38
CA PHE A 115 -11.61 -9.92 -3.48
C PHE A 115 -12.15 -9.60 -2.09
N LEU A 116 -12.90 -8.50 -1.99
CA LEU A 116 -13.59 -8.06 -0.78
C LEU A 116 -15.08 -8.44 -0.80
N THR A 117 -15.63 -8.68 -2.01
CA THR A 117 -17.01 -9.15 -2.21
C THR A 117 -17.02 -10.40 -3.09
N ASP A 118 -18.06 -11.19 -2.98
CA ASP A 118 -18.23 -12.47 -3.70
C ASP A 118 -18.72 -12.31 -5.16
N GLY A 119 -19.22 -11.12 -5.52
CA GLY A 119 -19.80 -10.84 -6.84
C GLY A 119 -21.26 -11.19 -7.01
N SER A 120 -21.97 -11.54 -5.94
CA SER A 120 -23.43 -11.80 -5.98
C SER A 120 -24.24 -10.57 -6.36
N TYR A 121 -23.67 -9.38 -6.13
CA TYR A 121 -24.30 -8.11 -6.42
C TYR A 121 -23.36 -7.16 -7.17
N LEU A 122 -23.94 -6.33 -8.02
CA LEU A 122 -23.19 -5.28 -8.69
C LEU A 122 -22.63 -4.30 -7.68
N VAL A 123 -21.31 -4.05 -7.77
CA VAL A 123 -20.58 -3.06 -6.96
C VAL A 123 -19.93 -2.02 -7.87
N LEU A 124 -19.93 -0.75 -7.45
CA LEU A 124 -19.45 0.37 -8.24
C LEU A 124 -18.76 1.41 -7.35
N THR A 125 -17.91 2.24 -7.97
CA THR A 125 -17.33 3.47 -7.42
C THR A 125 -16.69 3.33 -6.03
N PRO A 126 -15.73 2.38 -5.83
CA PRO A 126 -15.05 2.28 -4.55
C PRO A 126 -14.09 3.45 -4.34
N LEU A 127 -14.02 3.94 -3.09
CA LEU A 127 -13.10 5.00 -2.67
C LEU A 127 -12.59 4.71 -1.26
N PHE A 128 -11.29 4.94 -1.08
CA PHE A 128 -10.68 4.90 0.24
C PHE A 128 -11.08 6.10 1.09
N SER A 129 -11.20 5.87 2.40
CA SER A 129 -11.12 6.94 3.40
C SER A 129 -9.71 7.55 3.40
N PRO A 130 -9.57 8.87 3.54
CA PRO A 130 -8.27 9.52 3.58
C PRO A 130 -7.44 9.20 4.83
N ASN A 131 -8.08 8.76 5.92
CA ASN A 131 -7.44 8.59 7.23
C ASN A 131 -7.69 7.24 7.91
N SER A 132 -8.44 6.33 7.31
CA SER A 132 -8.78 5.03 7.91
C SER A 132 -8.76 3.89 6.91
N GLN A 133 -8.77 2.65 7.42
CA GLN A 133 -8.82 1.44 6.60
C GLN A 133 -10.25 1.10 6.16
N LYS A 134 -10.99 2.12 5.77
CA LYS A 134 -12.38 1.98 5.30
C LYS A 134 -12.50 2.34 3.83
N ILE A 135 -13.41 1.67 3.16
CA ILE A 135 -13.76 1.90 1.76
C ILE A 135 -15.25 2.20 1.71
N THR A 136 -15.63 3.26 1.02
CA THR A 136 -17.03 3.45 0.62
C THR A 136 -17.23 2.96 -0.80
N TYR A 137 -18.39 2.38 -1.07
CA TYR A 137 -18.76 1.92 -2.41
C TYR A 137 -20.27 1.83 -2.53
N MET A 138 -20.75 1.73 -3.77
CA MET A 138 -22.15 1.52 -4.08
C MET A 138 -22.41 0.06 -4.41
N SER A 139 -23.53 -0.51 -3.94
CA SER A 139 -23.96 -1.86 -4.27
C SER A 139 -25.47 -1.95 -4.51
N TYR A 140 -25.84 -2.88 -5.39
CA TYR A 140 -27.23 -3.21 -5.73
C TYR A 140 -27.73 -4.44 -4.95
N ILE A 141 -27.35 -4.61 -3.71
CA ILE A 141 -27.82 -5.71 -2.83
C ILE A 141 -29.36 -5.72 -2.74
N LYS A 142 -29.98 -4.54 -2.67
CA LYS A 142 -31.44 -4.39 -2.81
C LYS A 142 -31.74 -4.15 -4.29
N ARG A 143 -32.22 -5.14 -5.00
CA ARG A 143 -32.41 -5.28 -6.48
C ARG A 143 -32.87 -3.99 -7.12
N ASN A 144 -33.38 -3.06 -6.96
CA ASN A 144 -33.72 -1.84 -7.71
C ASN A 144 -33.24 -0.52 -7.06
N ASN A 145 -32.64 -0.60 -5.88
CA ASN A 145 -32.24 0.57 -5.14
C ASN A 145 -30.76 0.44 -4.74
N PRO A 146 -29.83 1.08 -5.44
CA PRO A 146 -28.45 1.13 -5.02
C PRO A 146 -28.34 1.81 -3.67
N ARG A 147 -27.45 1.27 -2.83
CA ARG A 147 -27.12 1.81 -1.53
C ARG A 147 -25.62 2.01 -1.41
N VAL A 148 -25.26 2.97 -0.60
CA VAL A 148 -23.88 3.22 -0.23
C VAL A 148 -23.52 2.38 0.99
N PHE A 149 -22.37 1.74 0.91
CA PHE A 149 -21.82 0.93 1.99
C PHE A 149 -20.48 1.49 2.42
N ILE A 150 -20.14 1.27 3.70
CA ILE A 150 -18.78 1.35 4.20
C ILE A 150 -18.31 -0.07 4.49
N PHE A 151 -17.12 -0.41 4.00
CA PHE A 151 -16.45 -1.67 4.23
C PHE A 151 -15.17 -1.39 5.04
N ASP A 152 -15.04 -2.01 6.19
CA ASP A 152 -13.83 -2.00 7.00
C ASP A 152 -12.90 -3.13 6.56
N ILE A 153 -11.71 -2.77 6.07
CA ILE A 153 -10.76 -3.72 5.47
C ILE A 153 -10.14 -4.66 6.52
N GLU A 154 -10.01 -4.19 7.76
CA GLU A 154 -9.36 -4.94 8.83
C GLU A 154 -10.30 -5.99 9.43
N THR A 155 -11.53 -5.60 9.67
CA THR A 155 -12.55 -6.46 10.31
C THR A 155 -13.38 -7.25 9.31
N GLY A 156 -13.43 -6.81 8.03
CA GLY A 156 -14.32 -7.35 7.01
C GLY A 156 -15.78 -6.94 7.20
N ARG A 157 -16.07 -6.07 8.15
CA ARG A 157 -17.43 -5.60 8.45
C ARG A 157 -17.92 -4.64 7.38
N GLN A 158 -19.17 -4.82 7.01
CA GLN A 158 -19.88 -3.99 6.04
C GLN A 158 -21.13 -3.39 6.68
N GLU A 159 -21.35 -2.10 6.45
CA GLU A 159 -22.54 -1.40 6.93
C GLU A 159 -23.10 -0.44 5.88
N ILE A 160 -24.42 -0.23 5.91
CA ILE A 160 -25.11 0.73 5.04
C ILE A 160 -24.96 2.14 5.61
N VAL A 161 -24.60 3.09 4.75
CA VAL A 161 -24.54 4.51 5.10
C VAL A 161 -25.91 5.14 4.84
N GLY A 162 -26.79 5.01 5.81
CA GLY A 162 -28.15 5.53 5.74
C GLY A 162 -29.07 4.75 4.80
N ASP A 163 -30.34 4.66 5.13
CA ASP A 163 -31.40 4.07 4.30
C ASP A 163 -32.33 5.18 3.83
N PHE A 164 -31.83 6.01 2.92
CA PHE A 164 -32.58 7.13 2.37
C PHE A 164 -33.57 6.65 1.30
N PRO A 165 -34.76 7.26 1.19
CA PRO A 165 -35.67 6.98 0.11
C PRO A 165 -35.04 7.38 -1.24
N GLY A 166 -35.26 6.56 -2.27
CA GLY A 166 -34.73 6.80 -3.61
C GLY A 166 -33.35 6.18 -3.85
N MET A 167 -32.64 6.71 -4.82
CA MET A 167 -31.31 6.26 -5.21
C MET A 167 -30.21 7.04 -4.46
N THR A 168 -29.25 6.29 -3.89
CA THR A 168 -28.05 6.87 -3.27
C THR A 168 -26.83 6.46 -4.10
N PHE A 169 -26.02 7.41 -4.55
CA PHE A 169 -24.88 7.16 -5.44
C PHE A 169 -23.72 8.13 -5.19
N ALA A 170 -22.57 7.83 -5.79
CA ALA A 170 -21.37 8.64 -5.78
C ALA A 170 -20.90 9.07 -4.37
N PRO A 171 -20.69 8.12 -3.44
CA PRO A 171 -20.25 8.45 -2.11
C PRO A 171 -18.86 9.13 -2.13
N ARG A 172 -18.64 10.04 -1.18
CA ARG A 172 -17.35 10.67 -0.93
C ARG A 172 -17.13 10.75 0.57
N PHE A 173 -15.90 10.51 1.00
CA PHE A 173 -15.48 10.91 2.33
C PHE A 173 -15.21 12.41 2.37
N SER A 174 -15.41 13.04 3.52
CA SER A 174 -14.87 14.36 3.79
C SER A 174 -13.33 14.31 3.86
N PRO A 175 -12.62 15.44 3.70
CA PRO A 175 -11.14 15.46 3.78
C PRO A 175 -10.57 14.93 5.09
N ASP A 176 -11.34 15.00 6.14
CA ASP A 176 -11.00 14.49 7.48
C ASP A 176 -11.50 13.05 7.74
N GLY A 177 -12.14 12.38 6.75
CA GLY A 177 -12.63 10.98 6.83
C GLY A 177 -14.05 10.88 7.32
#